data_1bb254568de24bd2f3bf4feac0f6364c
#
_entry.id   1bb254568de24bd2f3bf4feac0f6364c
#
_cell.length_a   1.000
_cell.length_b   1.000
_cell.length_c   1.000
_cell.angle_alpha   90.00
_cell.angle_beta   90.00
_cell.angle_gamma   90.00
#
_symmetry.space_group_name_H-M   'P 1'
#
loop_
_entity.id
_entity.type
_entity.pdbx_description
1 polymer ?
#
loop_
_entity_poly.entity_id
_entity_poly.type
_entity_poly.pdbx_seq_one_letter_code
_entity_poly.pdbx_strand_id
1 'polypeptide(L)'
;MLAMEDFCQLDYRLTQDKYKGSYERCAKIIEKYSSRVGLDMAEFYMRIVFSFVTGNSDMHLKNFSLIETEVGSGDYVLSPAYDLLPVNVIMPEDTEQLAIPMNGKKRNVRRKDFFIFADECGLSRISAEKMISLVVKNKDKMKKMCDESYIPEKMKSDFNHLIEERMLILAD
;
A
#
# COMPACT_ATOMS: atom_id res chain seq x y z
N MET A 1 -24.13 -5.69 11.78
CA MET A 1 -22.97 -5.90 10.88
C MET A 1 -22.51 -4.51 10.47
N LEU A 2 -21.22 -4.21 10.50
CA LEU A 2 -20.67 -2.92 10.05
C LEU A 2 -20.78 -2.83 8.52
N ALA A 3 -21.17 -1.66 8.01
CA ALA A 3 -21.15 -1.41 6.57
C ALA A 3 -19.68 -1.27 6.11
N MET A 4 -19.37 -1.83 4.95
CA MET A 4 -18.02 -1.78 4.36
C MET A 4 -18.13 -1.74 2.84
N GLU A 5 -17.40 -0.80 2.21
CA GLU A 5 -17.31 -0.70 0.76
C GLU A 5 -15.85 -0.55 0.31
N ASP A 6 -15.47 -1.30 -0.72
CA ASP A 6 -14.14 -1.18 -1.31
C ASP A 6 -14.02 0.05 -2.23
N PHE A 7 -12.79 0.48 -2.50
CA PHE A 7 -12.55 1.68 -3.30
C PHE A 7 -12.99 1.54 -4.77
N CYS A 8 -13.13 0.31 -5.27
CA CYS A 8 -13.70 0.08 -6.59
C CYS A 8 -15.20 0.46 -6.61
N GLN A 9 -15.95 0.10 -5.54
CA GLN A 9 -17.35 0.47 -5.36
C GLN A 9 -17.49 1.99 -5.13
N LEU A 10 -16.69 2.56 -4.22
CA LEU A 10 -16.71 4.00 -3.92
C LEU A 10 -16.31 4.87 -5.13
N ASP A 11 -15.55 4.30 -6.08
CA ASP A 11 -15.19 4.93 -7.35
C ASP A 11 -16.19 4.64 -8.48
N TYR A 12 -17.34 4.03 -8.16
CA TYR A 12 -18.38 3.65 -9.11
C TYR A 12 -17.87 2.75 -10.26
N ARG A 13 -16.94 1.83 -9.94
CA ARG A 13 -16.34 0.91 -10.89
C ARG A 13 -16.84 -0.52 -10.70
N LEU A 14 -16.91 -1.26 -11.78
CA LEU A 14 -17.17 -2.69 -11.75
C LEU A 14 -15.90 -3.45 -11.33
N THR A 15 -16.07 -4.65 -10.79
CA THR A 15 -14.96 -5.52 -10.35
C THR A 15 -13.89 -5.74 -11.44
N GLN A 16 -14.28 -5.85 -12.70
CA GLN A 16 -13.38 -5.97 -13.84
C GLN A 16 -12.46 -4.76 -14.05
N ASP A 17 -12.82 -3.62 -13.48
CA ASP A 17 -12.08 -2.36 -13.57
C ASP A 17 -11.18 -2.09 -12.34
N LYS A 18 -10.98 -3.09 -11.48
CA LYS A 18 -10.23 -2.96 -10.21
C LYS A 18 -8.79 -2.42 -10.37
N TYR A 19 -8.19 -2.58 -11.54
CA TYR A 19 -6.87 -2.06 -11.90
C TYR A 19 -6.91 -0.71 -12.64
N LYS A 20 -8.09 -0.19 -12.96
CA LYS A 20 -8.26 1.11 -13.62
C LYS A 20 -8.38 2.21 -12.56
N GLY A 21 -7.31 2.96 -12.36
CA GLY A 21 -7.28 4.04 -11.38
C GLY A 21 -5.84 4.44 -11.09
N SER A 22 -5.64 5.09 -9.94
CA SER A 22 -4.32 5.41 -9.42
C SER A 22 -4.39 5.56 -7.89
N TYR A 23 -3.23 5.55 -7.23
CA TYR A 23 -3.22 5.76 -5.77
C TYR A 23 -3.63 7.18 -5.39
N GLU A 24 -3.40 8.18 -6.24
CA GLU A 24 -3.90 9.54 -6.05
C GLU A 24 -5.44 9.57 -6.05
N ARG A 25 -6.07 8.75 -6.90
CA ARG A 25 -7.52 8.60 -6.90
C ARG A 25 -8.04 7.93 -5.63
N CYS A 26 -7.31 6.94 -5.10
CA CYS A 26 -7.60 6.34 -3.81
C CYS A 26 -7.52 7.38 -2.67
N ALA A 27 -6.51 8.25 -2.69
CA ALA A 27 -6.38 9.34 -1.73
C ALA A 27 -7.61 10.26 -1.75
N LYS A 28 -8.13 10.60 -2.94
CA LYS A 28 -9.37 11.40 -3.07
C LYS A 28 -10.62 10.72 -2.54
N ILE A 29 -10.68 9.38 -2.58
CA ILE A 29 -11.76 8.62 -1.96
C ILE A 29 -11.70 8.76 -0.43
N ILE A 30 -10.51 8.63 0.16
CA ILE A 30 -10.30 8.83 1.60
C ILE A 30 -10.67 10.27 1.99
N GLU A 31 -10.18 11.26 1.25
CA GLU A 31 -10.50 12.68 1.49
C GLU A 31 -12.00 12.95 1.50
N LYS A 32 -12.73 12.30 0.58
CA LYS A 32 -14.17 12.52 0.41
C LYS A 32 -15.03 11.81 1.44
N TYR A 33 -14.66 10.62 1.85
CA TYR A 33 -15.56 9.72 2.57
C TYR A 33 -15.10 9.33 3.98
N SER A 34 -13.82 9.53 4.34
CA SER A 34 -13.34 9.20 5.68
C SER A 34 -13.75 10.25 6.72
N SER A 35 -14.17 9.81 7.89
CA SER A 35 -14.45 10.66 9.05
C SER A 35 -13.19 11.11 9.79
N ARG A 36 -12.00 10.55 9.47
CA ARG A 36 -10.71 10.89 10.08
C ARG A 36 -9.59 10.98 9.04
N VAL A 37 -9.81 11.77 8.01
CA VAL A 37 -9.00 11.89 6.79
C VAL A 37 -7.50 11.87 7.06
N GLY A 38 -6.99 12.67 7.99
CA GLY A 38 -5.55 12.78 8.25
C GLY A 38 -4.90 11.48 8.72
N LEU A 39 -5.58 10.72 9.59
CA LEU A 39 -5.09 9.43 10.09
C LEU A 39 -5.15 8.36 9.00
N ASP A 40 -6.26 8.29 8.30
CA ASP A 40 -6.48 7.30 7.24
C ASP A 40 -5.58 7.55 6.03
N MET A 41 -5.28 8.82 5.74
CA MET A 41 -4.35 9.19 4.68
C MET A 41 -2.90 8.77 5.02
N ALA A 42 -2.48 8.97 6.28
CA ALA A 42 -1.18 8.53 6.75
C ALA A 42 -1.05 7.00 6.72
N GLU A 43 -2.09 6.30 7.17
CA GLU A 43 -2.17 4.83 7.12
C GLU A 43 -2.15 4.33 5.67
N PHE A 44 -2.92 4.93 4.78
CA PHE A 44 -2.95 4.59 3.35
C PHE A 44 -1.57 4.76 2.71
N TYR A 45 -0.93 5.91 2.92
CA TYR A 45 0.43 6.16 2.43
C TYR A 45 1.42 5.09 2.93
N MET A 46 1.37 4.77 4.23
CA MET A 46 2.23 3.73 4.82
C MET A 46 2.00 2.37 4.17
N ARG A 47 0.75 2.01 3.86
CA ARG A 47 0.43 0.75 3.16
C ARG A 47 1.04 0.69 1.76
N ILE A 48 1.06 1.80 1.02
CA ILE A 48 1.68 1.85 -0.30
C ILE A 48 3.20 1.68 -0.20
N VAL A 49 3.85 2.36 0.76
CA VAL A 49 5.29 2.18 1.03
C VAL A 49 5.59 0.73 1.42
N PHE A 50 4.79 0.14 2.30
CA PHE A 50 4.95 -1.24 2.75
C PHE A 50 4.74 -2.23 1.61
N SER A 51 3.68 -2.08 0.81
CA SER A 51 3.38 -2.92 -0.35
C SER A 51 4.50 -2.88 -1.38
N PHE A 52 5.09 -1.71 -1.63
CA PHE A 52 6.25 -1.58 -2.50
C PHE A 52 7.44 -2.39 -1.97
N VAL A 53 7.76 -2.29 -0.68
CA VAL A 53 8.90 -2.99 -0.06
C VAL A 53 8.69 -4.50 -0.05
N THR A 54 7.47 -4.95 0.24
CA THR A 54 7.15 -6.38 0.32
C THR A 54 6.81 -7.01 -1.03
N GLY A 55 6.84 -6.23 -2.11
CA GLY A 55 6.55 -6.72 -3.46
C GLY A 55 5.09 -7.12 -3.67
N ASN A 56 4.15 -6.44 -3.00
CA ASN A 56 2.72 -6.62 -3.25
C ASN A 56 2.31 -5.80 -4.48
N SER A 57 2.52 -6.36 -5.67
CA SER A 57 2.14 -5.76 -6.95
C SER A 57 0.66 -5.93 -7.30
N ASP A 58 -0.16 -6.52 -6.41
CA ASP A 58 -1.61 -6.70 -6.60
C ASP A 58 -2.47 -5.81 -5.67
N MET A 59 -1.90 -4.76 -5.10
CA MET A 59 -2.62 -3.84 -4.20
C MET A 59 -3.50 -2.86 -5.00
N HIS A 60 -4.60 -3.37 -5.56
CA HIS A 60 -5.54 -2.66 -6.43
C HIS A 60 -6.72 -2.03 -5.64
N LEU A 61 -7.68 -1.39 -6.34
CA LEU A 61 -8.79 -0.66 -5.73
C LEU A 61 -9.64 -1.50 -4.75
N LYS A 62 -9.77 -2.80 -4.96
CA LYS A 62 -10.57 -3.68 -4.06
C LYS A 62 -9.83 -4.09 -2.78
N ASN A 63 -8.53 -3.80 -2.68
CA ASN A 63 -7.71 -4.11 -1.51
C ASN A 63 -7.66 -2.95 -0.51
N PHE A 64 -8.47 -1.92 -0.76
CA PHE A 64 -8.75 -0.82 0.16
C PHE A 64 -10.24 -0.71 0.36
N SER A 65 -10.66 -0.49 1.60
CA SER A 65 -12.08 -0.30 1.92
C SER A 65 -12.24 0.74 3.02
N LEU A 66 -13.39 1.38 3.03
CA LEU A 66 -13.87 2.10 4.20
C LEU A 66 -14.85 1.21 4.95
N ILE A 67 -14.76 1.21 6.26
CA ILE A 67 -15.62 0.47 7.17
C ILE A 67 -16.26 1.41 8.17
N GLU A 68 -17.54 1.20 8.45
CA GLU A 68 -18.27 1.94 9.48
C GLU A 68 -17.67 1.66 10.87
N THR A 69 -17.54 2.70 11.69
CA THR A 69 -16.96 2.57 13.03
C THR A 69 -17.89 1.85 14.01
N GLU A 70 -19.17 2.17 13.93
CA GLU A 70 -20.25 1.54 14.70
C GLU A 70 -21.49 1.39 13.83
N VAL A 71 -22.31 0.38 14.07
CA VAL A 71 -23.50 0.11 13.27
C VAL A 71 -24.45 1.31 13.24
N GLY A 72 -24.66 1.87 12.07
CA GLY A 72 -25.56 3.01 11.85
C GLY A 72 -24.96 4.37 12.25
N SER A 73 -23.66 4.46 12.54
CA SER A 73 -23.03 5.74 12.88
C SER A 73 -22.92 6.69 11.69
N GLY A 74 -22.79 6.15 10.49
CA GLY A 74 -22.45 6.95 9.30
C GLY A 74 -21.00 7.45 9.27
N ASP A 75 -20.19 7.09 10.28
CA ASP A 75 -18.77 7.41 10.35
C ASP A 75 -17.93 6.29 9.77
N TYR A 76 -17.21 6.58 8.70
CA TYR A 76 -16.39 5.62 7.97
C TYR A 76 -14.91 5.92 8.12
N VAL A 77 -14.13 4.86 8.26
CA VAL A 77 -12.66 4.92 8.40
C VAL A 77 -12.01 3.90 7.49
N LEU A 78 -10.73 4.09 7.17
CA LEU A 78 -9.96 3.09 6.41
C LEU A 78 -9.95 1.78 7.20
N SER A 79 -10.37 0.68 6.56
CA SER A 79 -10.38 -0.64 7.16
C SER A 79 -8.98 -1.09 7.57
N PRO A 80 -8.81 -2.04 8.50
CA PRO A 80 -7.53 -2.74 8.66
C PRO A 80 -7.00 -3.26 7.32
N ALA A 81 -5.68 -3.35 7.18
CA ALA A 81 -5.07 -3.86 5.96
C ALA A 81 -5.39 -5.35 5.77
N TYR A 82 -5.65 -5.75 4.55
CA TYR A 82 -5.90 -7.13 4.15
C TYR A 82 -5.27 -7.40 2.78
N ASP A 83 -5.21 -8.67 2.39
CA ASP A 83 -4.65 -9.12 1.10
C ASP A 83 -3.19 -8.67 0.87
N LEU A 84 -2.37 -8.82 1.91
CA LEU A 84 -0.96 -8.46 1.88
C LEU A 84 -0.13 -9.69 1.50
N LEU A 85 0.22 -9.81 0.22
CA LEU A 85 0.96 -10.94 -0.35
C LEU A 85 2.22 -10.45 -1.07
N PRO A 86 3.35 -11.17 -1.00
CA PRO A 86 4.56 -10.86 -1.75
C PRO A 86 4.44 -11.34 -3.19
N VAL A 87 3.57 -10.71 -3.99
CA VAL A 87 3.20 -11.15 -5.34
C VAL A 87 4.43 -11.30 -6.24
N ASN A 88 5.37 -10.36 -6.21
CA ASN A 88 6.60 -10.46 -7.00
C ASN A 88 7.49 -11.67 -6.64
N VAL A 89 7.30 -12.29 -5.46
CA VAL A 89 8.00 -13.54 -5.07
C VAL A 89 7.20 -14.76 -5.53
N ILE A 90 5.87 -14.69 -5.41
CA ILE A 90 4.96 -15.79 -5.78
C ILE A 90 4.86 -15.93 -7.30
N MET A 91 4.86 -14.80 -8.00
CA MET A 91 4.74 -14.67 -9.47
C MET A 91 5.94 -13.85 -10.00
N PRO A 92 7.13 -14.44 -10.14
CA PRO A 92 8.35 -13.71 -10.56
C PRO A 92 8.27 -13.11 -11.96
N GLU A 93 7.36 -13.61 -12.80
CA GLU A 93 7.05 -13.07 -14.13
C GLU A 93 6.35 -11.71 -14.06
N ASP A 94 5.70 -11.35 -12.93
CA ASP A 94 5.17 -10.01 -12.72
C ASP A 94 6.30 -9.05 -12.36
N THR A 95 6.64 -8.18 -13.30
CA THR A 95 7.72 -7.18 -13.15
C THR A 95 7.19 -5.81 -12.70
N GLU A 96 5.89 -5.67 -12.44
CA GLU A 96 5.32 -4.43 -11.92
C GLU A 96 5.67 -4.27 -10.43
N GLN A 97 5.92 -3.03 -10.03
CA GLN A 97 6.21 -2.71 -8.63
C GLN A 97 4.95 -2.30 -7.87
N LEU A 98 3.92 -1.91 -8.60
CA LEU A 98 2.65 -1.40 -8.08
C LEU A 98 1.49 -1.94 -8.93
N ALA A 99 0.36 -2.27 -8.31
CA ALA A 99 -0.85 -2.74 -8.97
C ALA A 99 -1.49 -1.68 -9.88
N ILE A 100 -1.59 -0.46 -9.37
CA ILE A 100 -2.13 0.71 -10.06
C ILE A 100 -1.09 1.83 -10.05
N PRO A 101 -1.15 2.78 -10.99
CA PRO A 101 -0.16 3.85 -11.08
C PRO A 101 -0.05 4.72 -9.83
N MET A 102 1.17 5.13 -9.51
CA MET A 102 1.54 6.23 -8.63
C MET A 102 2.37 7.22 -9.47
N ASN A 103 1.96 8.47 -9.55
CA ASN A 103 2.53 9.49 -10.46
C ASN A 103 2.64 8.97 -11.91
N GLY A 104 1.62 8.23 -12.37
CA GLY A 104 1.58 7.62 -13.70
C GLY A 104 2.50 6.42 -13.90
N LYS A 105 3.16 5.90 -12.85
CA LYS A 105 4.13 4.81 -12.93
C LYS A 105 3.68 3.58 -12.16
N LYS A 106 3.92 2.41 -12.72
CA LYS A 106 3.85 1.11 -12.05
C LYS A 106 5.23 0.46 -11.92
N ARG A 107 6.23 0.94 -12.68
CA ARG A 107 7.61 0.45 -12.74
C ARG A 107 8.59 1.59 -12.57
N ASN A 108 9.83 1.27 -12.25
CA ASN A 108 10.89 2.27 -12.03
C ASN A 108 10.51 3.33 -10.98
N VAL A 109 9.75 2.90 -9.99
CA VAL A 109 9.39 3.74 -8.84
C VAL A 109 10.66 4.03 -8.03
N ARG A 110 10.83 5.28 -7.63
CA ARG A 110 11.98 5.77 -6.86
C ARG A 110 11.49 6.50 -5.61
N ARG A 111 12.37 6.70 -4.66
CA ARG A 111 12.05 7.45 -3.42
C ARG A 111 11.35 8.79 -3.68
N LYS A 112 11.80 9.55 -4.67
CA LYS A 112 11.17 10.83 -5.05
C LYS A 112 9.69 10.70 -5.43
N ASP A 113 9.28 9.57 -6.00
CA ASP A 113 7.89 9.35 -6.41
C ASP A 113 6.98 9.24 -5.17
N PHE A 114 7.49 8.70 -4.06
CA PHE A 114 6.78 8.67 -2.77
C PHE A 114 6.61 10.06 -2.15
N PHE A 115 7.55 10.98 -2.33
CA PHE A 115 7.38 12.37 -1.87
C PHE A 115 6.33 13.12 -2.69
N ILE A 116 6.33 12.95 -4.01
CA ILE A 116 5.30 13.53 -4.87
C ILE A 116 3.92 12.97 -4.47
N PHE A 117 3.83 11.67 -4.23
CA PHE A 117 2.60 11.04 -3.76
C PHE A 117 2.18 11.49 -2.35
N ALA A 118 3.13 11.76 -1.46
CA ALA A 118 2.85 12.33 -0.14
C ALA A 118 2.18 13.70 -0.24
N ASP A 119 2.63 14.55 -1.17
CA ASP A 119 2.01 15.86 -1.43
C ASP A 119 0.54 15.68 -1.89
N GLU A 120 0.25 14.72 -2.78
CA GLU A 120 -1.12 14.37 -3.19
C GLU A 120 -1.97 13.82 -2.03
N CYS A 121 -1.34 13.20 -1.04
CA CYS A 121 -1.98 12.74 0.20
C CYS A 121 -2.15 13.86 1.26
N GLY A 122 -1.74 15.09 0.98
CA GLY A 122 -1.74 16.18 1.95
C GLY A 122 -0.77 15.98 3.11
N LEU A 123 0.25 15.12 2.95
CA LEU A 123 1.25 14.82 3.96
C LEU A 123 2.47 15.74 3.81
N SER A 124 2.98 16.24 4.94
CA SER A 124 4.23 17.00 4.90
C SER A 124 5.39 16.09 4.49
N ARG A 125 6.39 16.67 3.83
CA ARG A 125 7.63 15.96 3.48
C ARG A 125 8.30 15.34 4.71
N ILE A 126 8.24 16.02 5.86
CA ILE A 126 8.79 15.52 7.13
C ILE A 126 8.03 14.25 7.59
N SER A 127 6.71 14.25 7.45
CA SER A 127 5.88 13.08 7.80
C SER A 127 6.17 11.92 6.88
N ALA A 128 6.22 12.15 5.56
CA ALA A 128 6.56 11.13 4.57
C ALA A 128 7.96 10.52 4.83
N GLU A 129 8.97 11.38 5.09
CA GLU A 129 10.32 10.96 5.43
C GLU A 129 10.36 10.05 6.67
N LYS A 130 9.64 10.42 7.73
CA LYS A 130 9.54 9.62 8.95
C LYS A 130 8.90 8.26 8.69
N MET A 131 7.85 8.20 7.87
CA MET A 131 7.17 6.95 7.53
C MET A 131 8.05 6.03 6.68
N ILE A 132 8.72 6.55 5.66
CA ILE A 132 9.71 5.79 4.88
C ILE A 132 10.82 5.28 5.78
N SER A 133 11.39 6.16 6.62
CA SER A 133 12.46 5.79 7.56
C SER A 133 12.02 4.72 8.57
N LEU A 134 10.74 4.74 8.99
CA LEU A 134 10.20 3.72 9.87
C LEU A 134 10.19 2.34 9.18
N VAL A 135 9.77 2.27 7.92
CA VAL A 135 9.79 1.02 7.15
C VAL A 135 11.23 0.53 6.97
N VAL A 136 12.15 1.41 6.54
CA VAL A 136 13.56 1.06 6.32
C VAL A 136 14.25 0.56 7.60
N LYS A 137 13.99 1.20 8.75
CA LYS A 137 14.53 0.78 10.05
C LYS A 137 14.05 -0.59 10.51
N ASN A 138 12.89 -1.04 10.05
CA ASN A 138 12.34 -2.36 10.39
C ASN A 138 12.81 -3.49 9.45
N LYS A 139 13.79 -3.25 8.57
CA LYS A 139 14.30 -4.25 7.62
C LYS A 139 14.65 -5.58 8.29
N ASP A 140 15.49 -5.55 9.31
CA ASP A 140 15.96 -6.77 9.96
C ASP A 140 14.83 -7.52 10.67
N LYS A 141 13.85 -6.79 11.22
CA LYS A 141 12.65 -7.39 11.79
C LYS A 141 11.80 -8.09 10.74
N MET A 142 11.60 -7.45 9.56
CA MET A 142 10.87 -8.06 8.45
C MET A 142 11.55 -9.34 7.97
N LYS A 143 12.86 -9.31 7.78
CA LYS A 143 13.66 -10.49 7.37
C LYS A 143 13.56 -11.60 8.41
N LYS A 144 13.72 -11.29 9.70
CA LYS A 144 13.55 -12.27 10.77
C LYS A 144 12.16 -12.91 10.75
N MET A 145 11.10 -12.13 10.59
CA MET A 145 9.73 -12.68 10.49
C MET A 145 9.56 -13.57 9.26
N CYS A 146 10.20 -13.24 8.14
CA CYS A 146 10.24 -14.08 6.95
C CYS A 146 10.93 -15.41 7.24
N ASP A 147 12.11 -15.38 7.86
CA ASP A 147 12.91 -16.56 8.18
C ASP A 147 12.18 -17.50 9.16
N GLU A 148 11.43 -16.94 10.11
CA GLU A 148 10.61 -17.68 11.08
C GLU A 148 9.28 -18.18 10.49
N SER A 149 8.91 -17.79 9.26
CA SER A 149 7.65 -18.20 8.62
C SER A 149 7.69 -19.65 8.09
N TYR A 150 6.53 -20.17 7.71
CA TYR A 150 6.37 -21.52 7.15
C TYR A 150 6.51 -21.60 5.62
N ILE A 151 6.88 -20.49 4.94
CA ILE A 151 7.09 -20.50 3.48
C ILE A 151 8.36 -21.28 3.12
N PRO A 152 8.44 -21.85 1.90
CA PRO A 152 9.63 -22.60 1.45
C PRO A 152 10.92 -21.77 1.50
N GLU A 153 12.06 -22.40 1.83
CA GLU A 153 13.35 -21.72 1.97
C GLU A 153 13.75 -20.89 0.75
N LYS A 154 13.46 -21.39 -0.47
CA LYS A 154 13.68 -20.61 -1.68
C LYS A 154 12.89 -19.31 -1.67
N MET A 155 11.63 -19.33 -1.29
CA MET A 155 10.78 -18.14 -1.22
C MET A 155 11.25 -17.17 -0.13
N LYS A 156 11.76 -17.68 1.01
CA LYS A 156 12.38 -16.81 2.04
C LYS A 156 13.58 -16.06 1.48
N SER A 157 14.45 -16.76 0.75
CA SER A 157 15.62 -16.16 0.11
C SER A 157 15.21 -15.08 -0.89
N ASP A 158 14.27 -15.41 -1.78
CA ASP A 158 13.78 -14.50 -2.81
C ASP A 158 13.10 -13.27 -2.18
N PHE A 159 12.31 -13.45 -1.13
CA PHE A 159 11.64 -12.37 -0.42
C PHE A 159 12.61 -11.46 0.33
N ASN A 160 13.59 -12.04 1.03
CA ASN A 160 14.63 -11.28 1.72
C ASN A 160 15.47 -10.43 0.73
N HIS A 161 15.77 -11.00 -0.43
CA HIS A 161 16.46 -10.28 -1.51
C HIS A 161 15.62 -9.11 -2.03
N LEU A 162 14.35 -9.35 -2.32
CA LEU A 162 13.41 -8.31 -2.76
C LEU A 162 13.31 -7.16 -1.76
N ILE A 163 13.17 -7.47 -0.46
CA ILE A 163 13.13 -6.46 0.60
C ILE A 163 14.40 -5.60 0.57
N GLU A 164 15.57 -6.22 0.43
CA GLU A 164 16.85 -5.48 0.38
C GLU A 164 16.90 -4.53 -0.82
N GLU A 165 16.56 -5.00 -2.01
CA GLU A 165 16.54 -4.17 -3.22
C GLU A 165 15.58 -2.98 -3.10
N ARG A 166 14.36 -3.23 -2.59
CA ARG A 166 13.34 -2.19 -2.46
C ARG A 166 13.71 -1.17 -1.39
N MET A 167 14.31 -1.61 -0.29
CA MET A 167 14.76 -0.70 0.76
C MET A 167 15.96 0.16 0.34
N LEU A 168 16.86 -0.35 -0.51
CA LEU A 168 17.92 0.48 -1.12
C LEU A 168 17.31 1.62 -1.94
N ILE A 169 16.27 1.35 -2.73
CA ILE A 169 15.56 2.39 -3.51
C ILE A 169 14.98 3.49 -2.60
N LEU A 170 14.51 3.10 -1.40
CA LEU A 170 13.93 4.06 -0.45
C LEU A 170 14.96 4.76 0.42
N ALA A 171 16.19 4.25 0.53
CA ALA A 171 17.28 4.86 1.27
C ALA A 171 18.02 5.97 0.49
N ASP A 172 18.04 5.85 -0.85
CA ASP A 172 18.64 6.84 -1.77
C ASP A 172 17.82 8.14 -1.85
#